data_fca40d7ed5910d7c2f224b9cf00aff70
#
_entry.id   fca40d7ed5910d7c2f224b9cf00aff70
#
_cell.length_a   1.000
_cell.length_b   1.000
_cell.length_c   1.000
_cell.angle_alpha   90.00
_cell.angle_beta   90.00
_cell.angle_gamma   90.00
#
_symmetry.space_group_name_H-M   'P 1'
#
loop_
_entity.id
_entity.type
_entity.pdbx_description
1 polymer ?
#
loop_
_entity_poly.entity_id
_entity_poly.type
_entity_poly.pdbx_seq_one_letter_code
_entity_poly.pdbx_strand_id
1 'polypeptide(L)'
;QVLRVAIVDDDPFVLQALRAYLSSDERIEVTSTFSRAADALAFLHKIRVDVLLTDVRMPEMDGLELLTRVRRQWPRTAVVVLTSFDDDEAMVAALAQHANGFLLKDASPEEIIRAVIAASAGGTTISPAATSRLVTRHLRSPQTAQAPDVTEAEQAVLTLLCEGYSNAEIAEQLVVAESTVKTHVSHLMKKYDVPSRLKLVVAVHKTQ
;
A
#
# COMPACT_ATOMS: atom_id res chain seq x y z
N GLN A 1 -7.41 -6.71 -18.24
CA GLN A 1 -5.95 -6.94 -18.38
C GLN A 1 -5.48 -7.68 -17.15
N VAL A 2 -4.80 -8.81 -17.32
CA VAL A 2 -4.22 -9.59 -16.21
C VAL A 2 -3.02 -8.81 -15.64
N LEU A 3 -2.97 -8.68 -14.31
CA LEU A 3 -1.91 -7.98 -13.59
C LEU A 3 -0.70 -8.91 -13.42
N ARG A 4 0.47 -8.45 -13.82
CA ARG A 4 1.72 -9.19 -13.70
C ARG A 4 2.39 -8.86 -12.37
N VAL A 5 2.47 -9.84 -11.49
CA VAL A 5 2.98 -9.69 -10.13
C VAL A 5 4.26 -10.48 -9.94
N ALA A 6 5.27 -9.87 -9.33
CA ALA A 6 6.46 -10.56 -8.82
C ALA A 6 6.48 -10.48 -7.30
N ILE A 7 7.03 -11.52 -6.65
CA ILE A 7 7.07 -11.65 -5.20
C ILE A 7 8.51 -11.84 -4.75
N VAL A 8 8.91 -11.14 -3.68
CA VAL A 8 10.24 -11.24 -3.09
C VAL A 8 10.12 -11.45 -1.58
N ASP A 9 10.63 -12.56 -1.10
CA ASP A 9 10.68 -12.90 0.33
C ASP A 9 11.76 -13.97 0.53
N ASP A 10 12.60 -13.86 1.55
CA ASP A 10 13.66 -14.84 1.80
C ASP A 10 13.14 -16.17 2.41
N ASP A 11 11.89 -16.16 2.89
CA ASP A 11 11.23 -17.38 3.38
C ASP A 11 10.51 -18.13 2.23
N PRO A 12 10.95 -19.34 1.87
CA PRO A 12 10.33 -20.12 0.80
C PRO A 12 8.89 -20.54 1.08
N PHE A 13 8.49 -20.67 2.34
CA PHE A 13 7.11 -21.01 2.71
C PHE A 13 6.18 -19.82 2.49
N VAL A 14 6.64 -18.59 2.80
CA VAL A 14 5.91 -17.35 2.52
C VAL A 14 5.75 -17.16 1.01
N LEU A 15 6.83 -17.38 0.22
CA LEU A 15 6.74 -17.32 -1.24
C LEU A 15 5.70 -18.26 -1.81
N GLN A 16 5.69 -19.52 -1.32
CA GLN A 16 4.73 -20.53 -1.76
C GLN A 16 3.29 -20.13 -1.41
N ALA A 17 3.05 -19.65 -0.19
CA ALA A 17 1.74 -19.23 0.26
C ALA A 17 1.22 -18.02 -0.54
N LEU A 18 2.04 -16.97 -0.67
CA LEU A 18 1.67 -15.76 -1.43
C LEU A 18 1.39 -16.09 -2.90
N ARG A 19 2.20 -16.97 -3.51
CA ARG A 19 1.96 -17.42 -4.88
C ARG A 19 0.61 -18.13 -4.99
N ALA A 20 0.28 -19.04 -4.06
CA ALA A 20 -0.99 -19.75 -4.06
C ALA A 20 -2.18 -18.77 -3.90
N TYR A 21 -2.07 -17.82 -2.96
CA TYR A 21 -3.12 -16.81 -2.72
C TYR A 21 -3.37 -15.95 -3.95
N LEU A 22 -2.31 -15.35 -4.52
CA LEU A 22 -2.45 -14.47 -5.68
C LEU A 22 -2.89 -15.21 -6.94
N SER A 23 -2.44 -16.47 -7.14
CA SER A 23 -2.85 -17.28 -8.29
C SER A 23 -4.29 -17.80 -8.20
N SER A 24 -4.98 -17.63 -7.07
CA SER A 24 -6.41 -17.97 -6.94
C SER A 24 -7.33 -16.93 -7.60
N ASP A 25 -6.82 -15.75 -7.93
CA ASP A 25 -7.57 -14.68 -8.61
C ASP A 25 -7.18 -14.60 -10.08
N GLU A 26 -8.13 -14.80 -10.98
CA GLU A 26 -7.92 -14.80 -12.44
C GLU A 26 -7.40 -13.47 -13.00
N ARG A 27 -7.51 -12.39 -12.24
CA ARG A 27 -6.99 -11.06 -12.61
C ARG A 27 -5.49 -10.93 -12.40
N ILE A 28 -4.85 -11.90 -11.71
CA ILE A 28 -3.45 -11.83 -11.28
C ILE A 28 -2.65 -12.99 -11.89
N GLU A 29 -1.54 -12.65 -12.53
CA GLU A 29 -0.51 -13.58 -12.98
C GLU A 29 0.75 -13.41 -12.14
N VAL A 30 1.11 -14.39 -11.31
CA VAL A 30 2.40 -14.40 -10.62
C VAL A 30 3.50 -14.80 -11.60
N THR A 31 4.21 -13.80 -12.11
CA THR A 31 5.24 -13.97 -13.15
C THR A 31 6.49 -14.66 -12.61
N SER A 32 6.88 -14.36 -11.37
CA SER A 32 8.03 -15.00 -10.73
C SER A 32 8.05 -14.74 -9.21
N THR A 33 8.82 -15.57 -8.51
CA THR A 33 9.11 -15.43 -7.08
C THR A 33 10.61 -15.46 -6.86
N PHE A 34 11.12 -14.66 -5.93
CA PHE A 34 12.55 -14.51 -5.66
C PHE A 34 12.82 -14.57 -4.16
N SER A 35 13.89 -15.24 -3.78
CA SER A 35 14.39 -15.23 -2.41
C SER A 35 15.38 -14.10 -2.13
N ARG A 36 15.78 -13.34 -3.15
CA ARG A 36 16.76 -12.26 -3.05
C ARG A 36 16.31 -11.05 -3.86
N ALA A 37 16.42 -9.88 -3.27
CA ALA A 37 16.05 -8.62 -3.92
C ALA A 37 16.88 -8.34 -5.21
N ALA A 38 18.14 -8.73 -5.25
CA ALA A 38 19.00 -8.57 -6.42
C ALA A 38 18.48 -9.33 -7.64
N ASP A 39 17.95 -10.54 -7.45
CA ASP A 39 17.40 -11.36 -8.54
C ASP A 39 16.11 -10.75 -9.08
N ALA A 40 15.29 -10.18 -8.21
CA ALA A 40 14.08 -9.43 -8.61
C ALA A 40 14.42 -8.20 -9.46
N LEU A 41 15.45 -7.42 -9.07
CA LEU A 41 15.94 -6.29 -9.88
C LEU A 41 16.43 -6.75 -11.26
N ALA A 42 17.21 -7.83 -11.32
CA ALA A 42 17.68 -8.39 -12.58
C ALA A 42 16.52 -8.86 -13.49
N PHE A 43 15.45 -9.36 -12.90
CA PHE A 43 14.24 -9.76 -13.61
C PHE A 43 13.48 -8.55 -14.15
N LEU A 44 13.31 -7.48 -13.37
CA LEU A 44 12.62 -6.25 -13.78
C LEU A 44 13.28 -5.56 -14.99
N HIS A 45 14.59 -5.75 -15.20
CA HIS A 45 15.26 -5.28 -16.41
C HIS A 45 14.81 -5.99 -17.69
N LYS A 46 14.28 -7.20 -17.59
CA LYS A 46 13.92 -8.04 -18.73
C LYS A 46 12.42 -8.15 -18.94
N ILE A 47 11.68 -8.13 -17.86
CA ILE A 47 10.25 -8.45 -17.84
C ILE A 47 9.51 -7.32 -17.13
N ARG A 48 8.47 -6.79 -17.77
CA ARG A 48 7.58 -5.81 -17.15
C ARG A 48 6.75 -6.49 -16.05
N VAL A 49 6.72 -5.84 -14.89
CA VAL A 49 5.90 -6.21 -13.73
C VAL A 49 5.03 -5.00 -13.38
N ASP A 50 3.76 -5.24 -13.13
CA ASP A 50 2.82 -4.19 -12.76
C ASP A 50 2.86 -3.94 -11.24
N VAL A 51 3.00 -5.01 -10.44
CA VAL A 51 3.12 -4.92 -8.97
C VAL A 51 4.25 -5.82 -8.47
N LEU A 52 5.12 -5.26 -7.65
CA LEU A 52 6.12 -5.99 -6.88
C LEU A 52 5.66 -6.08 -5.43
N LEU A 53 5.51 -7.31 -4.94
CA LEU A 53 5.23 -7.60 -3.53
C LEU A 53 6.55 -7.99 -2.87
N THR A 54 6.96 -7.30 -1.81
CA THR A 54 8.27 -7.55 -1.17
C THR A 54 8.19 -7.60 0.35
N ASP A 55 8.92 -8.54 0.95
CA ASP A 55 9.24 -8.45 2.38
C ASP A 55 10.14 -7.24 2.66
N VAL A 56 10.09 -6.75 3.90
CA VAL A 56 11.01 -5.73 4.41
C VAL A 56 12.35 -6.33 4.77
N ARG A 57 12.36 -7.40 5.56
CA ARG A 57 13.56 -7.96 6.16
C ARG A 57 14.14 -9.09 5.33
N MET A 58 15.07 -8.76 4.48
CA MET A 58 15.80 -9.74 3.66
C MET A 58 17.31 -9.54 3.79
N PRO A 59 18.11 -10.64 3.65
CA PRO A 59 19.55 -10.54 3.64
C PRO A 59 20.09 -9.70 2.45
N GLU A 60 21.24 -9.08 2.62
CA GLU A 60 22.00 -8.30 1.63
C GLU A 60 21.32 -6.98 1.21
N MET A 61 20.11 -7.03 0.73
CA MET A 61 19.32 -5.86 0.33
C MET A 61 17.91 -6.01 0.91
N ASP A 62 17.51 -5.09 1.77
CA ASP A 62 16.18 -5.09 2.35
C ASP A 62 15.10 -4.58 1.38
N GLY A 63 13.83 -4.81 1.76
CA GLY A 63 12.69 -4.40 0.93
C GLY A 63 12.55 -2.88 0.77
N LEU A 64 13.07 -2.07 1.69
CA LEU A 64 13.04 -0.62 1.59
C LEU A 64 14.06 -0.10 0.58
N GLU A 65 15.24 -0.69 0.55
CA GLU A 65 16.24 -0.40 -0.48
C GLU A 65 15.74 -0.84 -1.85
N LEU A 66 15.12 -2.03 -1.92
CA LEU A 66 14.48 -2.52 -3.15
C LEU A 66 13.38 -1.56 -3.61
N LEU A 67 12.50 -1.12 -2.73
CA LEU A 67 11.46 -0.11 -3.01
C LEU A 67 12.07 1.16 -3.61
N THR A 68 13.11 1.71 -2.99
CA THR A 68 13.78 2.93 -3.47
C THR A 68 14.31 2.76 -4.89
N ARG A 69 14.97 1.62 -5.17
CA ARG A 69 15.52 1.32 -6.50
C ARG A 69 14.43 1.14 -7.54
N VAL A 70 13.37 0.40 -7.21
CA VAL A 70 12.24 0.17 -8.11
C VAL A 70 11.53 1.47 -8.44
N ARG A 71 11.23 2.31 -7.45
CA ARG A 71 10.58 3.61 -7.67
C ARG A 71 11.39 4.52 -8.59
N ARG A 72 12.71 4.48 -8.50
CA ARG A 72 13.60 5.30 -9.34
C ARG A 72 13.70 4.79 -10.77
N GLN A 73 13.80 3.48 -10.96
CA GLN A 73 14.10 2.87 -12.27
C GLN A 73 12.83 2.42 -13.02
N TRP A 74 11.79 1.99 -12.30
CA TRP A 74 10.52 1.51 -12.85
C TRP A 74 9.32 2.22 -12.18
N PRO A 75 9.12 3.51 -12.42
CA PRO A 75 8.10 4.31 -11.72
C PRO A 75 6.66 3.85 -12.00
N ARG A 76 6.46 2.99 -12.99
CA ARG A 76 5.15 2.39 -13.31
C ARG A 76 4.89 1.08 -12.57
N THR A 77 5.91 0.46 -11.97
CA THR A 77 5.76 -0.73 -11.15
C THR A 77 5.34 -0.29 -9.75
N ALA A 78 4.16 -0.68 -9.33
CA ALA A 78 3.70 -0.45 -7.97
C ALA A 78 4.45 -1.38 -7.00
N VAL A 79 4.72 -0.90 -5.79
CA VAL A 79 5.39 -1.71 -4.75
C VAL A 79 4.50 -1.83 -3.54
N VAL A 80 4.18 -3.06 -3.17
CA VAL A 80 3.48 -3.41 -1.94
C VAL A 80 4.48 -4.09 -0.99
N VAL A 81 4.57 -3.55 0.21
CA VAL A 81 5.51 -4.02 1.22
C VAL A 81 4.78 -4.91 2.23
N LEU A 82 5.35 -6.08 2.49
CA LEU A 82 4.94 -6.98 3.56
C LEU A 82 5.91 -6.87 4.74
N THR A 83 5.38 -6.91 5.94
CA THR A 83 6.21 -6.91 7.15
C THR A 83 5.65 -7.82 8.22
N SER A 84 6.54 -8.32 9.08
CA SER A 84 6.12 -8.95 10.33
C SER A 84 5.61 -7.91 11.33
N PHE A 85 4.87 -8.38 12.33
CA PHE A 85 4.09 -7.58 13.27
C PHE A 85 4.89 -6.52 14.07
N ASP A 86 6.21 -6.62 14.16
CA ASP A 86 7.03 -5.81 15.09
C ASP A 86 7.88 -4.71 14.44
N ASP A 87 7.72 -4.43 13.14
CA ASP A 87 8.59 -3.52 12.39
C ASP A 87 7.94 -2.17 12.07
N ASP A 88 7.64 -1.40 13.10
CA ASP A 88 7.00 -0.08 12.95
C ASP A 88 7.92 0.94 12.25
N GLU A 89 9.25 0.85 12.45
CA GLU A 89 10.21 1.75 11.79
C GLU A 89 10.24 1.52 10.28
N ALA A 90 10.26 0.25 9.86
CA ALA A 90 10.21 -0.10 8.46
C ALA A 90 8.88 0.34 7.82
N MET A 91 7.79 0.24 8.54
CA MET A 91 6.49 0.74 8.10
C MET A 91 6.55 2.24 7.81
N VAL A 92 7.02 3.06 8.75
CA VAL A 92 7.16 4.52 8.58
C VAL A 92 8.08 4.83 7.40
N ALA A 93 9.20 4.12 7.27
CA ALA A 93 10.14 4.31 6.18
C ALA A 93 9.55 3.95 4.80
N ALA A 94 8.83 2.82 4.68
CA ALA A 94 8.16 2.42 3.43
C ALA A 94 7.14 3.48 2.98
N LEU A 95 6.42 4.03 3.95
CA LEU A 95 5.43 5.07 3.70
C LEU A 95 6.07 6.39 3.26
N ALA A 96 7.17 6.77 3.89
CA ALA A 96 7.94 7.96 3.51
C ALA A 96 8.52 7.82 2.09
N GLN A 97 8.81 6.61 1.63
CA GLN A 97 9.31 6.29 0.30
C GLN A 97 8.20 6.03 -0.73
N HIS A 98 6.96 6.35 -0.41
CA HIS A 98 5.81 6.22 -1.31
C HIS A 98 5.55 4.78 -1.81
N ALA A 99 5.62 3.78 -0.92
CA ALA A 99 5.09 2.46 -1.21
C ALA A 99 3.60 2.55 -1.59
N ASN A 100 3.17 1.74 -2.55
CA ASN A 100 1.77 1.69 -3.00
C ASN A 100 0.89 0.84 -2.09
N GLY A 101 1.49 0.04 -1.22
CA GLY A 101 0.77 -0.74 -0.21
C GLY A 101 1.69 -1.14 0.92
N PHE A 102 1.06 -1.33 2.07
CA PHE A 102 1.71 -1.84 3.26
C PHE A 102 0.78 -2.81 3.99
N LEU A 103 1.22 -4.05 4.13
CA LEU A 103 0.47 -5.13 4.75
C LEU A 103 1.30 -5.82 5.81
N LEU A 104 0.63 -6.42 6.78
CA LEU A 104 1.24 -7.38 7.68
C LEU A 104 1.30 -8.77 7.02
N LYS A 105 2.30 -9.58 7.35
CA LYS A 105 2.44 -10.96 6.82
C LYS A 105 1.32 -11.91 7.25
N ASP A 106 0.54 -11.54 8.26
CA ASP A 106 -0.66 -12.27 8.73
C ASP A 106 -1.96 -11.78 8.06
N ALA A 107 -1.87 -10.87 7.08
CA ALA A 107 -3.02 -10.43 6.31
C ALA A 107 -3.70 -11.60 5.59
N SER A 108 -5.04 -11.54 5.49
CA SER A 108 -5.80 -12.57 4.79
C SER A 108 -5.48 -12.60 3.29
N PRO A 109 -5.70 -13.73 2.59
CA PRO A 109 -5.53 -13.81 1.14
C PRO A 109 -6.31 -12.72 0.40
N GLU A 110 -7.53 -12.42 0.83
CA GLU A 110 -8.41 -11.40 0.25
C GLU A 110 -7.83 -9.99 0.42
N GLU A 111 -7.24 -9.70 1.58
CA GLU A 111 -6.58 -8.41 1.83
C GLU A 111 -5.35 -8.23 0.93
N ILE A 112 -4.55 -9.29 0.76
CA ILE A 112 -3.36 -9.28 -0.11
C ILE A 112 -3.77 -9.06 -1.56
N ILE A 113 -4.75 -9.80 -2.07
CA ILE A 113 -5.28 -9.66 -3.42
C ILE A 113 -5.81 -8.24 -3.64
N ARG A 114 -6.64 -7.74 -2.73
CA ARG A 114 -7.19 -6.38 -2.80
C ARG A 114 -6.09 -5.32 -2.85
N ALA A 115 -5.06 -5.46 -2.01
CA ALA A 115 -3.95 -4.51 -1.97
C ALA A 115 -3.15 -4.49 -3.28
N VAL A 116 -2.89 -5.65 -3.87
CA VAL A 116 -2.21 -5.77 -5.16
C VAL A 116 -3.01 -5.10 -6.27
N ILE A 117 -4.31 -5.34 -6.34
CA ILE A 117 -5.19 -4.73 -7.34
C ILE A 117 -5.25 -3.21 -7.16
N ALA A 118 -5.44 -2.74 -5.93
CA ALA A 118 -5.49 -1.32 -5.64
C ALA A 118 -4.16 -0.60 -5.96
N ALA A 119 -3.04 -1.23 -5.63
CA ALA A 119 -1.70 -0.71 -5.94
C ALA A 119 -1.49 -0.55 -7.45
N SER A 120 -1.94 -1.51 -8.26
CA SER A 120 -1.85 -1.45 -9.73
C SER A 120 -2.64 -0.30 -10.34
N ALA A 121 -3.72 0.10 -9.70
CA ALA A 121 -4.55 1.24 -10.10
C ALA A 121 -4.00 2.60 -9.62
N GLY A 122 -2.80 2.62 -9.00
CA GLY A 122 -2.19 3.82 -8.45
C GLY A 122 -2.75 4.23 -7.07
N GLY A 123 -3.53 3.36 -6.45
CA GLY A 123 -3.98 3.52 -5.07
C GLY A 123 -2.86 3.26 -4.06
N THR A 124 -3.07 3.72 -2.83
CA THR A 124 -2.23 3.33 -1.69
C THR A 124 -3.12 2.57 -0.71
N THR A 125 -2.76 1.34 -0.40
CA THR A 125 -3.51 0.50 0.55
C THR A 125 -2.66 0.23 1.78
N ILE A 126 -3.25 0.46 2.95
CA ILE A 126 -2.66 0.09 4.23
C ILE A 126 -3.70 -0.75 4.95
N SER A 127 -3.29 -1.91 5.47
CA SER A 127 -4.23 -2.71 6.24
C SER A 127 -4.73 -1.95 7.47
N PRO A 128 -5.98 -2.15 7.91
CA PRO A 128 -6.52 -1.51 9.11
C PRO A 128 -5.64 -1.77 10.35
N ALA A 129 -5.10 -2.98 10.47
CA ALA A 129 -4.18 -3.34 11.55
C ALA A 129 -2.89 -2.52 11.51
N ALA A 130 -2.28 -2.35 10.34
CA ALA A 130 -1.09 -1.52 10.17
C ALA A 130 -1.39 -0.04 10.44
N THR A 131 -2.54 0.46 10.03
CA THR A 131 -2.99 1.84 10.30
C THR A 131 -3.17 2.07 11.80
N SER A 132 -3.87 1.18 12.51
CA SER A 132 -4.09 1.30 13.95
C SER A 132 -2.79 1.32 14.74
N ARG A 133 -1.80 0.55 14.32
CA ARG A 133 -0.47 0.53 14.95
C ARG A 133 0.30 1.83 14.75
N LEU A 134 0.31 2.36 13.53
CA LEU A 134 0.91 3.67 13.24
C LEU A 134 0.34 4.75 14.16
N VAL A 135 -0.98 4.79 14.27
CA VAL A 135 -1.69 5.76 15.10
C VAL A 135 -1.30 5.59 16.57
N THR A 136 -1.31 4.37 17.09
CA THR A 136 -1.10 4.11 18.53
C THR A 136 0.33 4.41 18.98
N ARG A 137 1.34 4.12 18.18
CA ARG A 137 2.75 4.21 18.60
C ARG A 137 3.46 5.50 18.18
N HIS A 138 3.17 6.03 17.00
CA HIS A 138 3.93 7.17 16.46
C HIS A 138 3.19 8.51 16.50
N LEU A 139 1.89 8.52 16.86
CA LEU A 139 1.07 9.72 16.80
C LEU A 139 0.60 10.22 18.16
N ARG A 140 1.11 9.68 19.26
CA ARG A 140 0.87 10.18 20.63
C ARG A 140 1.68 11.44 20.98
N SER A 141 1.90 12.35 20.05
CA SER A 141 2.35 13.70 20.38
C SER A 141 1.16 14.64 20.39
N PRO A 142 0.96 15.42 21.46
CA PRO A 142 -0.19 16.31 21.58
C PRO A 142 0.02 17.53 20.72
N GLN A 143 -0.56 17.57 19.53
CA GLN A 143 -0.88 18.81 18.86
C GLN A 143 -2.38 18.84 18.59
N THR A 144 -3.07 19.64 19.38
CA THR A 144 -4.46 20.03 19.19
C THR A 144 -4.57 20.84 17.90
N ALA A 145 -4.73 20.15 16.78
CA ALA A 145 -5.25 20.76 15.57
C ALA A 145 -6.76 20.54 15.56
N GLN A 146 -7.54 21.62 15.51
CA GLN A 146 -8.97 21.55 15.26
C GLN A 146 -9.21 20.78 13.97
N ALA A 147 -10.16 19.83 14.01
CA ALA A 147 -10.53 19.07 12.80
C ALA A 147 -10.96 20.07 11.71
N PRO A 148 -10.43 19.95 10.48
CA PRO A 148 -10.84 20.83 9.41
C PRO A 148 -12.33 20.61 9.07
N ASP A 149 -12.95 21.65 8.55
CA ASP A 149 -14.36 21.61 8.10
C ASP A 149 -14.47 20.71 6.86
N VAL A 150 -14.98 19.50 7.06
CA VAL A 150 -15.12 18.46 6.04
C VAL A 150 -16.59 18.34 5.66
N THR A 151 -16.89 18.42 4.36
CA THR A 151 -18.26 18.25 3.84
C THR A 151 -18.72 16.81 3.98
N GLU A 152 -20.05 16.57 3.95
CA GLU A 152 -20.61 15.20 4.02
C GLU A 152 -20.04 14.26 2.93
N ALA A 153 -19.89 14.76 1.70
CA ALA A 153 -19.32 14.00 0.60
C ALA A 153 -17.84 13.66 0.83
N GLU A 154 -17.07 14.63 1.32
CA GLU A 154 -15.68 14.40 1.70
C GLU A 154 -15.56 13.44 2.89
N GLN A 155 -16.48 13.51 3.86
CA GLN A 155 -16.53 12.60 5.01
C GLN A 155 -16.81 11.16 4.57
N ALA A 156 -17.75 10.94 3.64
CA ALA A 156 -18.01 9.62 3.08
C ALA A 156 -16.77 9.02 2.39
N VAL A 157 -16.10 9.84 1.56
CA VAL A 157 -14.83 9.43 0.92
C VAL A 157 -13.75 9.14 1.97
N LEU A 158 -13.63 9.98 2.99
CA LEU A 158 -12.62 9.85 4.04
C LEU A 158 -12.79 8.58 4.87
N THR A 159 -14.02 8.20 5.20
CA THR A 159 -14.34 6.98 5.93
C THR A 159 -13.84 5.76 5.16
N LEU A 160 -14.24 5.61 3.90
CA LEU A 160 -13.83 4.48 3.06
C LEU A 160 -12.32 4.48 2.78
N LEU A 161 -11.74 5.67 2.66
CA LEU A 161 -10.29 5.82 2.50
C LEU A 161 -9.53 5.30 3.73
N CYS A 162 -10.03 5.57 4.94
CA CYS A 162 -9.46 5.06 6.19
C CYS A 162 -9.65 3.54 6.34
N GLU A 163 -10.67 2.96 5.72
CA GLU A 163 -10.89 1.51 5.63
C GLU A 163 -10.00 0.82 4.58
N GLY A 164 -9.18 1.59 3.85
CA GLY A 164 -8.19 1.07 2.91
C GLY A 164 -8.69 0.86 1.49
N TYR A 165 -9.89 1.35 1.13
CA TYR A 165 -10.42 1.25 -0.23
C TYR A 165 -9.65 2.14 -1.21
N SER A 166 -9.45 1.65 -2.45
CA SER A 166 -8.91 2.44 -3.57
C SER A 166 -9.95 3.46 -4.07
N ASN A 167 -9.51 4.43 -4.87
CA ASN A 167 -10.44 5.41 -5.45
C ASN A 167 -11.52 4.78 -6.32
N ALA A 168 -11.19 3.70 -7.04
CA ALA A 168 -12.15 2.96 -7.86
C ALA A 168 -13.22 2.27 -7.00
N GLU A 169 -12.80 1.59 -5.92
CA GLU A 169 -13.72 0.93 -4.98
C GLU A 169 -14.60 1.94 -4.23
N ILE A 170 -14.03 3.09 -3.83
CA ILE A 170 -14.79 4.19 -3.22
C ILE A 170 -15.83 4.74 -4.20
N ALA A 171 -15.45 4.93 -5.47
CA ALA A 171 -16.32 5.41 -6.51
C ALA A 171 -17.50 4.46 -6.74
N GLU A 172 -17.24 3.16 -6.71
CA GLU A 172 -18.26 2.11 -6.85
C GLU A 172 -19.22 2.10 -5.67
N GLN A 173 -18.71 2.18 -4.43
CA GLN A 173 -19.55 2.20 -3.22
C GLN A 173 -20.40 3.47 -3.10
N LEU A 174 -19.87 4.63 -3.46
CA LEU A 174 -20.57 5.90 -3.38
C LEU A 174 -21.39 6.23 -4.65
N VAL A 175 -21.33 5.37 -5.68
CA VAL A 175 -22.02 5.55 -6.97
C VAL A 175 -21.65 6.90 -7.63
N VAL A 176 -20.36 7.21 -7.67
CA VAL A 176 -19.79 8.42 -8.27
C VAL A 176 -18.67 8.08 -9.25
N ALA A 177 -18.23 9.04 -10.05
CA ALA A 177 -17.07 8.85 -10.92
C ALA A 177 -15.75 8.78 -10.10
N GLU A 178 -14.80 7.96 -10.51
CA GLU A 178 -13.48 7.88 -9.88
C GLU A 178 -12.75 9.23 -9.86
N SER A 179 -12.94 10.06 -10.89
CA SER A 179 -12.41 11.42 -10.96
C SER A 179 -12.96 12.31 -9.83
N THR A 180 -14.23 12.12 -9.44
CA THR A 180 -14.84 12.83 -8.32
C THR A 180 -14.17 12.42 -7.00
N VAL A 181 -13.93 11.13 -6.79
CA VAL A 181 -13.20 10.65 -5.61
C VAL A 181 -11.78 11.22 -5.56
N LYS A 182 -11.05 11.22 -6.68
CA LYS A 182 -9.71 11.84 -6.78
C LYS A 182 -9.73 13.31 -6.38
N THR A 183 -10.76 14.04 -6.79
CA THR A 183 -10.94 15.45 -6.43
C THR A 183 -11.18 15.63 -4.94
N HIS A 184 -12.07 14.83 -4.34
CA HIS A 184 -12.31 14.86 -2.89
C HIS A 184 -11.05 14.52 -2.08
N VAL A 185 -10.31 13.49 -2.46
CA VAL A 185 -9.05 13.13 -1.82
C VAL A 185 -8.04 14.27 -1.91
N SER A 186 -7.93 14.95 -3.05
CA SER A 186 -7.07 16.12 -3.23
C SER A 186 -7.46 17.30 -2.32
N HIS A 187 -8.76 17.58 -2.19
CA HIS A 187 -9.27 18.62 -1.31
C HIS A 187 -9.03 18.27 0.16
N LEU A 188 -9.27 17.01 0.54
CA LEU A 188 -9.00 16.52 1.89
C LEU A 188 -7.52 16.65 2.25
N MET A 189 -6.61 16.28 1.35
CA MET A 189 -5.16 16.45 1.58
C MET A 189 -4.79 17.91 1.81
N LYS A 190 -5.42 18.86 1.08
CA LYS A 190 -5.22 20.30 1.30
C LYS A 190 -5.80 20.77 2.62
N LYS A 191 -7.01 20.34 3.00
CA LYS A 191 -7.67 20.71 4.25
C LYS A 191 -6.91 20.25 5.48
N TYR A 192 -6.31 19.05 5.41
CA TYR A 192 -5.48 18.46 6.47
C TYR A 192 -4.00 18.89 6.39
N ASP A 193 -3.64 19.71 5.39
CA ASP A 193 -2.26 20.15 5.13
C ASP A 193 -1.27 18.98 5.08
N VAL A 194 -1.60 17.97 4.30
CA VAL A 194 -0.78 16.75 4.18
C VAL A 194 -0.40 16.49 2.73
N PRO A 195 0.86 16.07 2.46
CA PRO A 195 1.37 15.91 1.09
C PRO A 195 1.00 14.57 0.44
N SER A 196 0.36 13.64 1.16
CA SER A 196 0.02 12.32 0.61
C SER A 196 -1.25 11.75 1.23
N ARG A 197 -1.93 10.89 0.45
CA ARG A 197 -3.10 10.10 0.89
C ARG A 197 -2.86 9.38 2.20
N LEU A 198 -1.65 8.81 2.38
CA LEU A 198 -1.29 8.12 3.59
C LEU A 198 -1.23 9.06 4.79
N LYS A 199 -0.55 10.21 4.64
CA LYS A 199 -0.51 11.20 5.71
C LYS A 199 -1.91 11.74 6.04
N LEU A 200 -2.84 11.73 5.08
CA LEU A 200 -4.23 12.05 5.31
C LEU A 200 -4.90 11.04 6.24
N VAL A 201 -4.77 9.72 5.94
CA VAL A 201 -5.31 8.66 6.81
C VAL A 201 -4.78 8.78 8.23
N VAL A 202 -3.49 9.00 8.36
CA VAL A 202 -2.81 9.20 9.64
C VAL A 202 -3.33 10.45 10.37
N ALA A 203 -3.52 11.55 9.67
CA ALA A 203 -4.00 12.80 10.26
C ALA A 203 -5.43 12.69 10.79
N VAL A 204 -6.31 11.98 10.07
CA VAL A 204 -7.71 11.74 10.47
C VAL A 204 -7.79 10.94 11.77
N HIS A 205 -7.01 9.89 11.90
CA HIS A 205 -6.96 9.10 13.12
C HIS A 205 -6.37 9.84 14.34
N LYS A 206 -5.69 10.97 14.12
CA LYS A 206 -5.23 11.84 15.20
C LYS A 206 -6.33 12.73 15.77
N THR A 207 -7.35 12.99 14.99
CA THR A 207 -8.38 13.99 15.28
C THR A 207 -9.67 13.37 15.83
N GLN A 208 -9.78 12.03 15.79
CA GLN A 208 -10.83 11.25 16.43
C GLN A 208 -10.36 10.68 17.76
#